data_73df0fbfcf6e5e04ac8d8d99de919891
#
_entry.id   73df0fbfcf6e5e04ac8d8d99de919891
#
_cell.length_a   1.000
_cell.length_b   1.000
_cell.length_c   1.000
_cell.angle_alpha   90.00
_cell.angle_beta   90.00
_cell.angle_gamma   90.00
#
_symmetry.space_group_name_H-M   'P 1'
#
loop_
_entity.id
_entity.type
_entity.pdbx_description
1 polymer ?
#
loop_
_entity_poly.entity_id
_entity_poly.type
_entity_poly.pdbx_seq_one_letter_code
_entity_poly.pdbx_strand_id
1 'polypeptide(L)'
;IKQAIEEVKFKLPPEAEDPQIREYSFADSIMNVSVVGDGLLRQKVFYARELQDKIEAIDQVLTTELSGAPEELLEATVNKSKLESYNISLRELYSAISNNNLIIPGGSQDTGDGRFNIEVPSVFENAADVYNIPIKVTSTAVVTLGDIAKIRRTFKDYSSYSKINGKDAVSLEIKLREGANAIDAKNLIVKAISDFSPSLPENIKIV
;
A
#
# COMPACT_ATOMS: atom_id res chain seq x y z
N ILE A 1 -6.75 3.59 -24.18
CA ILE A 1 -7.59 4.01 -23.01
C ILE A 1 -6.70 4.65 -21.95
N LYS A 2 -5.60 4.03 -21.48
CA LYS A 2 -4.70 4.60 -20.47
C LYS A 2 -4.21 5.99 -20.86
N GLN A 3 -3.71 6.15 -22.08
CA GLN A 3 -3.21 7.42 -22.62
C GLN A 3 -4.30 8.51 -22.66
N ALA A 4 -5.53 8.16 -23.05
CA ALA A 4 -6.66 9.10 -23.08
C ALA A 4 -7.11 9.54 -21.69
N ILE A 5 -6.93 8.70 -20.65
CA ILE A 5 -7.23 9.05 -19.26
C ILE A 5 -6.16 9.98 -18.70
N GLU A 6 -4.89 9.73 -18.97
CA GLU A 6 -3.79 10.61 -18.61
C GLU A 6 -3.96 12.02 -19.19
N GLU A 7 -4.44 12.13 -20.44
CA GLU A 7 -4.67 13.41 -21.12
C GLU A 7 -5.82 14.24 -20.50
N VAL A 8 -6.74 13.62 -19.76
CA VAL A 8 -7.87 14.32 -19.13
C VAL A 8 -7.80 14.37 -17.60
N LYS A 9 -6.84 13.70 -17.00
CA LYS A 9 -6.65 13.63 -15.55
C LYS A 9 -6.55 15.02 -14.91
N PHE A 10 -5.88 15.97 -15.55
CA PHE A 10 -5.74 17.34 -15.09
C PHE A 10 -7.04 18.18 -15.14
N LYS A 11 -8.09 17.67 -15.80
CA LYS A 11 -9.41 18.32 -15.85
C LYS A 11 -10.33 17.88 -14.71
N LEU A 12 -9.91 16.89 -13.92
CA LEU A 12 -10.67 16.46 -12.77
C LEU A 12 -10.57 17.47 -11.64
N PRO A 13 -11.62 17.62 -10.81
CA PRO A 13 -11.55 18.43 -9.61
C PRO A 13 -10.41 17.98 -8.69
N PRO A 14 -9.80 18.91 -7.91
CA PRO A 14 -8.70 18.58 -6.98
C PRO A 14 -9.05 17.52 -5.92
N GLU A 15 -10.34 17.37 -5.63
CA GLU A 15 -10.85 16.39 -4.66
C GLU A 15 -11.19 15.04 -5.30
N ALA A 16 -11.06 14.90 -6.62
CA ALA A 16 -11.35 13.64 -7.30
C ALA A 16 -10.23 12.64 -7.07
N GLU A 17 -10.60 11.41 -6.74
CA GLU A 17 -9.65 10.30 -6.70
C GLU A 17 -9.09 10.02 -8.10
N ASP A 18 -7.84 9.56 -8.15
CA ASP A 18 -7.20 9.17 -9.40
C ASP A 18 -7.99 8.07 -10.11
N PRO A 19 -8.31 8.25 -11.42
CA PRO A 19 -9.06 7.24 -12.16
C PRO A 19 -8.28 5.94 -12.21
N GLN A 20 -8.90 4.86 -11.72
CA GLN A 20 -8.35 3.51 -11.77
C GLN A 20 -8.89 2.78 -13.01
N ILE A 21 -7.99 2.31 -13.85
CA ILE A 21 -8.35 1.45 -14.97
C ILE A 21 -8.26 0.01 -14.48
N ARG A 22 -9.41 -0.66 -14.40
CA ARG A 22 -9.48 -2.09 -14.11
C ARG A 22 -9.89 -2.82 -15.38
N GLU A 23 -9.13 -3.79 -15.77
CA GLU A 23 -9.51 -4.72 -16.82
C GLU A 23 -10.43 -5.78 -16.18
N TYR A 24 -11.69 -5.79 -16.60
CA TYR A 24 -12.60 -6.86 -16.21
C TYR A 24 -12.33 -8.06 -17.10
N SER A 25 -11.60 -9.01 -16.58
CA SER A 25 -11.49 -10.33 -17.18
C SER A 25 -12.55 -11.25 -16.56
N PHE A 26 -13.31 -11.94 -17.38
CA PHE A 26 -14.19 -13.05 -16.96
C PHE A 26 -13.39 -14.35 -16.73
N ALA A 27 -12.06 -14.26 -16.69
CA ALA A 27 -11.21 -15.41 -16.38
C ALA A 27 -11.48 -15.86 -14.96
N ASP A 28 -11.97 -17.10 -14.82
CA ASP A 28 -12.15 -17.71 -13.52
C ASP A 28 -10.79 -17.88 -12.83
N SER A 29 -10.78 -17.70 -11.51
CA SER A 29 -9.65 -18.05 -10.69
C SER A 29 -9.37 -19.53 -10.78
N ILE A 30 -8.15 -19.91 -11.13
CA ILE A 30 -7.77 -21.33 -11.22
C ILE A 30 -7.20 -21.88 -9.94
N MET A 31 -6.63 -21.00 -9.11
CA MET A 31 -5.93 -21.38 -7.89
C MET A 31 -5.91 -20.22 -6.90
N ASN A 32 -6.10 -20.57 -5.63
CA ASN A 32 -5.82 -19.70 -4.50
C ASN A 32 -4.62 -20.22 -3.74
N VAL A 33 -3.65 -19.37 -3.51
CA VAL A 33 -2.44 -19.67 -2.75
C VAL A 33 -2.39 -18.74 -1.56
N SER A 34 -2.14 -19.28 -0.36
CA SER A 34 -2.20 -18.45 0.85
C SER A 34 -0.92 -18.57 1.67
N VAL A 35 -0.42 -17.42 2.09
CA VAL A 35 0.70 -17.30 3.03
C VAL A 35 0.13 -17.26 4.44
N VAL A 36 0.43 -18.27 5.24
CA VAL A 36 -0.10 -18.50 6.58
C VAL A 36 1.02 -18.66 7.60
N GLY A 37 0.70 -18.54 8.88
CA GLY A 37 1.64 -18.79 9.97
C GLY A 37 1.51 -17.79 11.11
N ASP A 38 2.35 -17.97 12.12
CA ASP A 38 2.34 -17.15 13.34
C ASP A 38 3.24 -15.90 13.23
N GLY A 39 3.75 -15.59 12.01
CA GLY A 39 4.48 -14.37 11.72
C GLY A 39 3.62 -13.11 11.74
N LEU A 40 4.28 -11.97 11.89
CA LEU A 40 3.61 -10.67 11.78
C LEU A 40 2.93 -10.52 10.41
N LEU A 41 1.79 -9.85 10.36
CA LEU A 41 1.07 -9.59 9.10
C LEU A 41 1.99 -8.98 8.03
N ARG A 42 2.82 -8.03 8.43
CA ARG A 42 3.79 -7.40 7.53
C ARG A 42 4.74 -8.40 6.85
N GLN A 43 5.21 -9.40 7.60
CA GLN A 43 6.06 -10.44 7.03
C GLN A 43 5.28 -11.29 6.02
N LYS A 44 4.03 -11.65 6.35
CA LYS A 44 3.16 -12.39 5.42
C LYS A 44 2.88 -11.60 4.15
N VAL A 45 2.59 -10.30 4.27
CA VAL A 45 2.38 -9.41 3.11
C VAL A 45 3.64 -9.31 2.26
N PHE A 46 4.81 -9.15 2.87
CA PHE A 46 6.09 -9.10 2.16
C PHE A 46 6.32 -10.37 1.33
N TYR A 47 6.23 -11.54 1.94
CA TYR A 47 6.43 -12.81 1.22
C TYR A 47 5.33 -13.09 0.19
N ALA A 48 4.10 -12.67 0.44
CA ALA A 48 3.01 -12.80 -0.52
C ALA A 48 3.27 -11.94 -1.77
N ARG A 49 3.79 -10.72 -1.62
CA ARG A 49 4.16 -9.86 -2.75
C ARG A 49 5.35 -10.43 -3.54
N GLU A 50 6.38 -10.91 -2.86
CA GLU A 50 7.49 -11.58 -3.56
C GLU A 50 7.04 -12.82 -4.32
N LEU A 51 6.11 -13.59 -3.76
CA LEU A 51 5.51 -14.74 -4.44
C LEU A 51 4.64 -14.29 -5.61
N GLN A 52 3.88 -13.20 -5.45
CA GLN A 52 3.08 -12.57 -6.51
C GLN A 52 3.95 -12.26 -7.73
N ASP A 53 5.06 -11.56 -7.53
CA ASP A 53 5.98 -11.18 -8.62
C ASP A 53 6.50 -12.41 -9.37
N LYS A 54 6.82 -13.48 -8.65
CA LYS A 54 7.28 -14.74 -9.26
C LYS A 54 6.19 -15.48 -10.04
N ILE A 55 4.96 -15.43 -9.56
CA ILE A 55 3.81 -16.06 -10.24
C ILE A 55 3.41 -15.23 -11.46
N GLU A 56 3.40 -13.92 -11.37
CA GLU A 56 3.08 -13.02 -12.49
C GLU A 56 4.14 -13.04 -13.60
N ALA A 57 5.36 -13.45 -13.30
CA ALA A 57 6.39 -13.70 -14.31
C ALA A 57 6.12 -14.94 -15.20
N ILE A 58 5.11 -15.76 -14.87
CA ILE A 58 4.71 -16.91 -15.68
C ILE A 58 3.82 -16.43 -16.83
N ASP A 59 4.20 -16.71 -18.07
CA ASP A 59 3.51 -16.21 -19.28
C ASP A 59 2.02 -16.53 -19.33
N GLN A 60 1.58 -17.66 -18.75
CA GLN A 60 0.19 -18.09 -18.72
C GLN A 60 -0.65 -17.32 -17.71
N VAL A 61 -0.04 -16.66 -16.75
CA VAL A 61 -0.72 -15.89 -15.71
C VAL A 61 -1.10 -14.53 -16.27
N LEU A 62 -2.38 -14.14 -16.10
CA LEU A 62 -2.86 -12.81 -16.45
C LEU A 62 -2.55 -11.81 -15.34
N THR A 63 -2.94 -12.18 -14.12
CA THR A 63 -2.78 -11.34 -12.92
C THR A 63 -2.98 -12.17 -11.66
N THR A 64 -2.49 -11.65 -10.55
CA THR A 64 -2.75 -12.17 -9.21
C THR A 64 -3.35 -11.08 -8.33
N GLU A 65 -4.44 -11.39 -7.65
CA GLU A 65 -5.09 -10.47 -6.73
C GLU A 65 -4.80 -10.87 -5.28
N LEU A 66 -4.31 -9.90 -4.49
CA LEU A 66 -4.04 -10.12 -3.07
C LEU A 66 -5.27 -9.83 -2.22
N SER A 67 -5.60 -10.75 -1.32
CA SER A 67 -6.61 -10.58 -0.28
C SER A 67 -5.98 -10.70 1.10
N GLY A 68 -6.44 -9.88 2.06
CA GLY A 68 -5.86 -9.85 3.41
C GLY A 68 -4.48 -9.17 3.48
N ALA A 69 -4.10 -8.44 2.44
CA ALA A 69 -2.88 -7.66 2.36
C ALA A 69 -3.22 -6.16 2.36
N PRO A 70 -3.42 -5.54 3.52
CA PRO A 70 -3.67 -4.11 3.57
C PRO A 70 -2.46 -3.33 3.07
N GLU A 71 -2.73 -2.20 2.46
CA GLU A 71 -1.69 -1.28 1.98
C GLU A 71 -0.90 -0.72 3.16
N GLU A 72 0.42 -0.79 3.08
CA GLU A 72 1.30 -0.19 4.09
C GLU A 72 1.38 1.33 3.83
N LEU A 73 1.23 2.11 4.89
CA LEU A 73 1.31 3.57 4.82
C LEU A 73 2.12 4.15 5.97
N LEU A 74 2.60 5.37 5.78
CA LEU A 74 3.19 6.19 6.82
C LEU A 74 2.11 7.15 7.34
N GLU A 75 1.73 6.97 8.60
CA GLU A 75 0.79 7.85 9.29
C GLU A 75 1.56 8.91 10.07
N ALA A 76 1.29 10.18 9.79
CA ALA A 76 1.82 11.30 10.55
C ALA A 76 0.72 11.90 11.45
N THR A 77 0.80 11.63 12.74
CA THR A 77 -0.09 12.22 13.75
C THR A 77 0.46 13.57 14.17
N VAL A 78 -0.20 14.65 13.76
CA VAL A 78 0.24 16.02 14.02
C VAL A 78 -0.18 16.48 15.42
N ASN A 79 0.74 17.14 16.14
CA ASN A 79 0.49 17.69 17.46
C ASN A 79 0.02 19.14 17.35
N LYS A 80 -1.23 19.43 17.76
CA LYS A 80 -1.84 20.75 17.68
C LYS A 80 -1.03 21.81 18.46
N SER A 81 -0.57 21.50 19.67
CA SER A 81 0.18 22.46 20.49
C SER A 81 1.52 22.85 19.83
N LYS A 82 2.14 21.91 19.11
CA LYS A 82 3.35 22.21 18.34
C LYS A 82 3.06 23.08 17.13
N LEU A 83 1.94 22.85 16.41
CA LEU A 83 1.52 23.74 15.32
C LEU A 83 1.33 25.18 15.83
N GLU A 84 0.64 25.33 16.96
CA GLU A 84 0.40 26.63 17.59
C GLU A 84 1.71 27.28 18.03
N SER A 85 2.64 26.55 18.66
CA SER A 85 3.92 27.07 19.13
C SER A 85 4.84 27.56 17.99
N TYR A 86 4.79 26.89 16.84
CA TYR A 86 5.53 27.30 15.64
C TYR A 86 4.74 28.28 14.75
N ASN A 87 3.51 28.64 15.16
CA ASN A 87 2.61 29.50 14.40
C ASN A 87 2.42 28.98 12.95
N ILE A 88 2.06 27.70 12.84
CA ILE A 88 1.80 27.00 11.58
C ILE A 88 0.30 26.71 11.50
N SER A 89 -0.34 27.22 10.46
CA SER A 89 -1.74 26.91 10.17
C SER A 89 -1.85 25.54 9.47
N LEU A 90 -3.02 24.90 9.59
CA LEU A 90 -3.31 23.66 8.85
C LEU A 90 -3.17 23.86 7.33
N ARG A 91 -3.52 25.02 6.81
CA ARG A 91 -3.41 25.35 5.39
C ARG A 91 -1.94 25.37 4.95
N GLU A 92 -1.05 25.97 5.74
CA GLU A 92 0.39 25.98 5.47
C GLU A 92 0.95 24.56 5.51
N LEU A 93 0.52 23.74 6.48
CA LEU A 93 0.91 22.36 6.58
C LEU A 93 0.50 21.57 5.32
N TYR A 94 -0.76 21.66 4.90
CA TYR A 94 -1.27 21.01 3.69
C TYR A 94 -0.49 21.47 2.44
N SER A 95 -0.30 22.77 2.28
CA SER A 95 0.44 23.33 1.15
C SER A 95 1.88 22.85 1.11
N ALA A 96 2.57 22.80 2.26
CA ALA A 96 3.93 22.34 2.33
C ALA A 96 4.06 20.86 1.95
N ILE A 97 3.14 20.02 2.41
CA ILE A 97 3.13 18.60 2.09
C ILE A 97 2.80 18.38 0.60
N SER A 98 1.77 19.05 0.07
CA SER A 98 1.38 18.94 -1.35
C SER A 98 2.48 19.41 -2.30
N ASN A 99 3.20 20.49 -1.96
CA ASN A 99 4.30 21.01 -2.77
C ASN A 99 5.52 20.10 -2.83
N ASN A 100 5.63 19.16 -1.90
CA ASN A 100 6.67 18.12 -1.91
C ASN A 100 6.24 16.84 -2.64
N ASN A 101 5.24 16.90 -3.53
CA ASN A 101 4.71 15.78 -4.32
C ASN A 101 4.15 14.61 -3.48
N LEU A 102 3.69 14.90 -2.27
CA LEU A 102 3.00 13.91 -1.45
C LEU A 102 1.52 13.91 -1.83
N ILE A 103 1.05 12.76 -2.32
CA ILE A 103 -0.38 12.52 -2.50
C ILE A 103 -0.97 12.39 -1.10
N ILE A 104 -1.83 13.33 -0.70
CA ILE A 104 -2.58 13.27 0.55
C ILE A 104 -3.96 12.74 0.21
N PRO A 105 -4.29 11.47 0.52
CA PRO A 105 -5.69 11.07 0.57
C PRO A 105 -6.36 11.88 1.67
N GLY A 106 -7.54 12.45 1.40
CA GLY A 106 -8.25 13.30 2.34
C GLY A 106 -8.38 12.64 3.70
N GLY A 107 -7.69 13.21 4.69
CA GLY A 107 -7.60 12.64 6.02
C GLY A 107 -8.94 12.56 6.72
N SER A 108 -9.17 11.50 7.49
CA SER A 108 -10.26 11.43 8.43
C SER A 108 -10.02 12.43 9.56
N GLN A 109 -10.96 13.34 9.73
CA GLN A 109 -10.96 14.31 10.81
C GLN A 109 -11.45 13.62 12.08
N ASP A 110 -10.55 13.25 12.97
CA ASP A 110 -10.95 12.85 14.33
C ASP A 110 -11.11 14.11 15.19
N THR A 111 -12.36 14.40 15.55
CA THR A 111 -12.77 15.62 16.24
C THR A 111 -12.61 15.57 17.76
N GLY A 112 -12.07 14.47 18.33
CA GLY A 112 -12.03 14.26 19.78
C GLY A 112 -10.94 15.03 20.51
N ASP A 113 -9.68 15.01 20.03
CA ASP A 113 -8.51 15.50 20.77
C ASP A 113 -7.58 16.45 19.98
N GLY A 114 -8.01 16.95 18.84
CA GLY A 114 -7.21 17.87 18.02
C GLY A 114 -5.96 17.21 17.41
N ARG A 115 -6.00 15.91 17.17
CA ARG A 115 -5.01 15.18 16.40
C ARG A 115 -5.49 15.06 14.96
N PHE A 116 -4.61 15.30 14.02
CA PHE A 116 -4.86 15.13 12.60
C PHE A 116 -3.97 14.03 12.06
N ASN A 117 -4.55 13.04 11.42
CA ASN A 117 -3.79 11.98 10.77
C ASN A 117 -3.62 12.33 9.29
N ILE A 118 -2.38 12.32 8.83
CA ILE A 118 -2.04 12.48 7.42
C ILE A 118 -1.51 11.13 6.96
N GLU A 119 -2.19 10.54 5.97
CA GLU A 119 -1.75 9.31 5.33
C GLU A 119 -0.82 9.66 4.18
N VAL A 120 0.39 9.12 4.21
CA VAL A 120 1.38 9.27 3.14
C VAL A 120 1.55 7.90 2.48
N PRO A 121 1.23 7.76 1.18
CA PRO A 121 1.46 6.51 0.45
C PRO A 121 2.92 6.09 0.55
N SER A 122 3.18 4.80 0.61
CA SER A 122 4.52 4.23 0.83
C SER A 122 5.48 4.33 -0.37
N VAL A 123 5.33 5.36 -1.20
CA VAL A 123 6.29 5.68 -2.28
C VAL A 123 7.66 6.11 -1.70
N PHE A 124 7.71 6.44 -0.40
CA PHE A 124 8.96 6.75 0.27
C PHE A 124 9.61 5.45 0.76
N GLU A 125 10.69 5.09 0.13
CA GLU A 125 11.54 3.98 0.56
C GLU A 125 12.12 4.22 1.95
N ASN A 126 12.22 5.50 2.36
CA ASN A 126 12.85 5.89 3.60
C ASN A 126 11.93 6.77 4.47
N ALA A 127 11.60 6.30 5.67
CA ALA A 127 10.84 7.10 6.64
C ALA A 127 11.55 8.44 6.98
N ALA A 128 12.88 8.49 6.84
CA ALA A 128 13.67 9.71 7.06
C ALA A 128 13.27 10.84 6.12
N ASP A 129 12.88 10.55 4.89
CA ASP A 129 12.50 11.56 3.91
C ASP A 129 11.23 12.28 4.34
N VAL A 130 10.28 11.54 4.93
CA VAL A 130 9.04 12.12 5.46
C VAL A 130 9.29 12.96 6.72
N TYR A 131 10.22 12.54 7.59
CA TYR A 131 10.59 13.33 8.76
C TYR A 131 11.18 14.68 8.38
N ASN A 132 11.97 14.73 7.30
CA ASN A 132 12.71 15.89 6.87
C ASN A 132 11.93 16.85 5.96
N ILE A 133 10.64 16.60 5.70
CA ILE A 133 9.80 17.51 4.90
C ILE A 133 9.75 18.88 5.55
N PRO A 134 10.23 19.93 4.87
CA PRO A 134 10.19 21.28 5.42
C PRO A 134 8.76 21.83 5.37
N ILE A 135 8.23 22.15 6.55
CA ILE A 135 6.87 22.71 6.69
C ILE A 135 6.93 24.25 6.74
N LYS A 136 7.91 24.78 7.46
CA LYS A 136 8.10 26.24 7.59
C LYS A 136 9.58 26.57 7.63
N VAL A 137 9.96 27.52 6.80
CA VAL A 137 11.32 28.07 6.80
C VAL A 137 11.27 29.48 7.39
N THR A 138 12.02 29.69 8.47
CA THR A 138 12.21 31.01 9.11
C THR A 138 13.63 31.47 8.88
N SER A 139 13.93 32.72 9.20
CA SER A 139 15.29 33.28 9.08
C SER A 139 16.33 32.58 9.98
N THR A 140 15.88 31.86 11.01
CA THR A 140 16.74 31.24 12.03
C THR A 140 16.65 29.72 12.08
N ALA A 141 15.58 29.11 11.53
CA ALA A 141 15.37 27.67 11.60
C ALA A 141 14.44 27.16 10.50
N VAL A 142 14.57 25.87 10.19
CA VAL A 142 13.63 25.11 9.36
C VAL A 142 12.85 24.19 10.28
N VAL A 143 11.51 24.31 10.28
CA VAL A 143 10.63 23.41 10.99
C VAL A 143 10.23 22.30 10.04
N THR A 144 10.50 21.05 10.40
CA THR A 144 10.19 19.87 9.60
C THR A 144 8.93 19.18 10.08
N LEU A 145 8.41 18.23 9.29
CA LEU A 145 7.25 17.43 9.69
C LEU A 145 7.55 16.61 10.95
N GLY A 146 8.78 16.11 11.12
CA GLY A 146 9.21 15.39 12.31
C GLY A 146 9.18 16.22 13.59
N ASP A 147 9.31 17.56 13.48
CA ASP A 147 9.25 18.45 14.65
C ASP A 147 7.81 18.59 15.18
N ILE A 148 6.81 18.51 14.31
CA ILE A 148 5.41 18.78 14.64
C ILE A 148 4.52 17.53 14.66
N ALA A 149 4.99 16.41 14.09
CA ALA A 149 4.22 15.19 14.00
C ALA A 149 4.99 13.98 14.54
N LYS A 150 4.23 12.96 14.96
CA LYS A 150 4.75 11.62 15.22
C LYS A 150 4.46 10.75 14.02
N ILE A 151 5.49 10.27 13.35
CA ILE A 151 5.38 9.43 12.16
C ILE A 151 5.52 7.97 12.56
N ARG A 152 4.60 7.12 12.08
CA ARG A 152 4.65 5.67 12.28
C ARG A 152 4.28 4.95 11.00
N ARG A 153 4.89 3.80 10.77
CA ARG A 153 4.42 2.87 9.74
C ARG A 153 3.20 2.12 10.28
N THR A 154 2.15 2.09 9.52
CA THR A 154 0.91 1.39 9.82
C THR A 154 0.33 0.80 8.54
N PHE A 155 -0.83 0.22 8.64
CA PHE A 155 -1.59 -0.25 7.49
C PHE A 155 -2.84 0.58 7.34
N LYS A 156 -3.25 0.80 6.10
CA LYS A 156 -4.56 1.33 5.77
C LYS A 156 -5.65 0.38 6.28
N ASP A 157 -6.85 0.90 6.47
CA ASP A 157 -7.99 0.06 6.83
C ASP A 157 -8.17 -1.09 5.83
N TYR A 158 -8.51 -2.25 6.37
CA TYR A 158 -8.64 -3.46 5.57
C TYR A 158 -9.77 -3.31 4.54
N SER A 159 -9.44 -3.43 3.26
CA SER A 159 -10.42 -3.58 2.19
C SER A 159 -10.88 -5.03 2.01
N SER A 160 -10.07 -5.99 2.47
CA SER A 160 -10.35 -7.43 2.38
C SER A 160 -9.69 -8.18 3.53
N TYR A 161 -10.28 -9.29 3.92
CA TYR A 161 -9.73 -10.21 4.93
C TYR A 161 -9.59 -11.60 4.34
N SER A 162 -8.47 -12.25 4.63
CA SER A 162 -8.29 -13.67 4.36
C SER A 162 -7.96 -14.41 5.64
N LYS A 163 -8.62 -15.54 5.87
CA LYS A 163 -8.37 -16.41 7.03
C LYS A 163 -8.35 -17.87 6.60
N ILE A 164 -7.37 -18.60 7.12
CA ILE A 164 -7.28 -20.05 6.96
C ILE A 164 -7.25 -20.68 8.35
N ASN A 165 -8.19 -21.58 8.60
CA ASN A 165 -8.37 -22.24 9.91
C ASN A 165 -8.45 -21.23 11.09
N GLY A 166 -9.13 -20.08 10.85
CA GLY A 166 -9.31 -19.04 11.86
C GLY A 166 -8.11 -18.11 12.08
N LYS A 167 -6.96 -18.37 11.46
CA LYS A 167 -5.77 -17.52 11.52
C LYS A 167 -5.72 -16.57 10.33
N ASP A 168 -5.24 -15.34 10.55
CA ASP A 168 -5.08 -14.36 9.49
C ASP A 168 -4.05 -14.83 8.46
N ALA A 169 -4.44 -14.76 7.21
CA ALA A 169 -3.67 -15.16 6.04
C ALA A 169 -3.59 -14.04 5.02
N VAL A 170 -2.64 -14.12 4.11
CA VAL A 170 -2.58 -13.31 2.89
C VAL A 170 -2.74 -14.28 1.71
N SER A 171 -3.80 -14.10 0.94
CA SER A 171 -4.13 -14.99 -0.16
C SER A 171 -3.93 -14.32 -1.51
N LEU A 172 -3.39 -15.10 -2.44
CA LEU A 172 -3.23 -14.74 -3.84
C LEU A 172 -4.27 -15.51 -4.66
N GLU A 173 -5.15 -14.80 -5.31
CA GLU A 173 -6.08 -15.36 -6.31
C GLU A 173 -5.44 -15.23 -7.68
N ILE A 174 -5.22 -16.37 -8.36
CA ILE A 174 -4.47 -16.43 -9.61
C ILE A 174 -5.44 -16.60 -10.77
N LYS A 175 -5.36 -15.69 -11.75
CA LYS A 175 -6.15 -15.70 -12.98
C LYS A 175 -5.25 -15.94 -14.18
N LEU A 176 -5.70 -16.77 -15.11
CA LEU A 176 -4.93 -17.09 -16.33
C LEU A 176 -5.33 -16.17 -17.48
N ARG A 177 -4.42 -16.08 -18.44
CA ARG A 177 -4.69 -15.48 -19.74
C ARG A 177 -5.67 -16.33 -20.53
N GLU A 178 -6.49 -15.69 -21.33
CA GLU A 178 -7.40 -16.38 -22.24
C GLU A 178 -6.64 -17.34 -23.16
N GLY A 179 -7.11 -18.57 -23.26
CA GLY A 179 -6.48 -19.62 -24.07
C GLY A 179 -5.25 -20.30 -23.43
N ALA A 180 -4.86 -19.92 -22.23
CA ALA A 180 -3.78 -20.60 -21.51
C ALA A 180 -4.20 -22.02 -21.06
N ASN A 181 -3.26 -22.97 -21.12
CA ASN A 181 -3.48 -24.31 -20.60
C ASN A 181 -3.40 -24.30 -19.06
N ALA A 182 -4.54 -24.57 -18.42
CA ALA A 182 -4.65 -24.54 -16.95
C ALA A 182 -3.78 -25.60 -16.25
N ILE A 183 -3.55 -26.76 -16.87
CA ILE A 183 -2.74 -27.83 -16.30
C ILE A 183 -1.26 -27.45 -16.31
N ASP A 184 -0.79 -26.90 -17.43
CA ASP A 184 0.60 -26.44 -17.58
C ASP A 184 0.87 -25.25 -16.67
N ALA A 185 -0.05 -24.28 -16.62
CA ALA A 185 0.02 -23.14 -15.72
C ALA A 185 0.09 -23.58 -14.26
N LYS A 186 -0.79 -24.50 -13.83
CA LYS A 186 -0.75 -25.07 -12.48
C LYS A 186 0.60 -25.67 -12.16
N ASN A 187 1.17 -26.47 -13.07
CA ASN A 187 2.46 -27.12 -12.84
C ASN A 187 3.60 -26.10 -12.66
N LEU A 188 3.58 -25.03 -13.47
CA LEU A 188 4.54 -23.93 -13.36
C LEU A 188 4.37 -23.15 -12.05
N ILE A 189 3.14 -22.85 -11.64
CA ILE A 189 2.84 -22.17 -10.38
C ILE A 189 3.31 -23.03 -9.18
N VAL A 190 2.98 -24.33 -9.17
CA VAL A 190 3.41 -25.25 -8.10
C VAL A 190 4.93 -25.33 -8.02
N LYS A 191 5.61 -25.35 -9.17
CA LYS A 191 7.07 -25.28 -9.21
C LYS A 191 7.59 -23.98 -8.64
N ALA A 192 7.05 -22.82 -9.03
CA ALA A 192 7.45 -21.52 -8.50
C ALA A 192 7.26 -21.44 -6.98
N ILE A 193 6.16 -21.98 -6.44
CA ILE A 193 5.91 -22.08 -5.01
C ILE A 193 6.96 -22.99 -4.33
N SER A 194 7.27 -24.14 -4.92
CA SER A 194 8.25 -25.07 -4.38
C SER A 194 9.65 -24.46 -4.34
N ASP A 195 10.03 -23.74 -5.39
CA ASP A 195 11.33 -23.06 -5.50
C ASP A 195 11.42 -21.86 -4.53
N PHE A 196 10.28 -21.23 -4.19
CA PHE A 196 10.21 -20.11 -3.26
C PHE A 196 10.12 -20.54 -1.79
N SER A 197 9.52 -21.69 -1.50
CA SER A 197 9.27 -22.16 -0.12
C SER A 197 10.52 -22.19 0.78
N PRO A 198 11.73 -22.55 0.30
CA PRO A 198 12.93 -22.52 1.13
C PRO A 198 13.38 -21.12 1.60
N SER A 199 12.88 -20.04 0.96
CA SER A 199 13.17 -18.66 1.35
C SER A 199 12.31 -18.15 2.51
N LEU A 200 11.28 -18.90 2.89
CA LEU A 200 10.37 -18.55 3.97
C LEU A 200 10.97 -18.89 5.35
N PRO A 201 10.71 -18.06 6.37
CA PRO A 201 11.05 -18.41 7.74
C PRO A 201 10.16 -19.57 8.23
N GLU A 202 10.65 -20.32 9.22
CA GLU A 202 9.99 -21.54 9.73
C GLU A 202 8.55 -21.33 10.22
N ASN A 203 8.22 -20.10 10.66
CA ASN A 203 6.90 -19.74 11.19
C ASN A 203 5.91 -19.30 10.09
N ILE A 204 6.30 -19.28 8.81
CA ILE A 204 5.46 -18.92 7.66
C ILE A 204 5.43 -20.08 6.67
N LYS A 205 4.26 -20.39 6.14
CA LYS A 205 4.03 -21.46 5.17
C LYS A 205 3.12 -21.00 4.04
N ILE A 206 3.24 -21.66 2.90
CA ILE A 206 2.34 -21.52 1.75
C ILE A 206 1.40 -22.73 1.74
N VAL A 207 0.09 -22.47 1.53
CA VAL A 207 -0.98 -23.48 1.43
C VAL A 207 -1.85 -23.17 0.23
#